data_ce280b5d60fe8019afcdb81d39b72961
#
_entry.id   ce280b5d60fe8019afcdb81d39b72961
#
_cell.length_a   1.000
_cell.length_b   1.000
_cell.length_c   1.000
_cell.angle_alpha   90.00
_cell.angle_beta   90.00
_cell.angle_gamma   90.00
#
_symmetry.space_group_name_H-M   'P 1'
#
loop_
_entity.id
_entity.type
_entity.pdbx_description
1 polymer ?
#
loop_
_entity_poly.entity_id
_entity_poly.type
_entity_poly.pdbx_seq_one_letter_code
_entity_poly.pdbx_strand_id
1 'polypeptide(L)'
;PFSASSLLELSTNFLVELRDLCTKNDIVLIYDEVYTGWGKTGSLMNFMRTSEVENNFENITPDILTSAKTLGGGKASISGYIASEKIFKKAYENLKDATLHSTTYYGFGEETVTALEAINTVVEENHPEIAKNMGNIIASKSEDLKEKYPELIADVRGKGLLYGIVFKAELNLI
;
A
#
# COMPACT_ATOMS: atom_id res chain seq x y z
N PRO A 1 1.06 2.84 -6.28
CA PRO A 1 0.29 1.64 -5.95
C PRO A 1 0.65 0.44 -6.81
N PHE A 2 0.49 -0.76 -6.25
CA PHE A 2 0.69 -2.03 -6.93
C PHE A 2 -0.65 -2.73 -7.14
N SER A 3 -0.80 -3.41 -8.27
CA SER A 3 -1.85 -4.41 -8.39
C SER A 3 -1.53 -5.61 -7.49
N ALA A 4 -2.45 -5.98 -6.60
CA ALA A 4 -2.24 -7.09 -5.65
C ALA A 4 -2.07 -8.45 -6.35
N SER A 5 -2.68 -8.64 -7.52
CA SER A 5 -2.64 -9.89 -8.26
C SER A 5 -1.45 -10.02 -9.21
N SER A 6 -0.98 -8.91 -9.79
CA SER A 6 0.06 -8.92 -10.81
C SER A 6 1.36 -8.26 -10.40
N LEU A 7 1.39 -7.58 -9.24
CA LEU A 7 2.50 -6.77 -8.75
C LEU A 7 3.00 -5.73 -9.78
N LEU A 8 2.11 -5.27 -10.66
CA LEU A 8 2.40 -4.19 -11.59
C LEU A 8 2.33 -2.86 -10.86
N GLU A 9 3.39 -2.09 -11.02
CA GLU A 9 3.52 -0.76 -10.44
C GLU A 9 2.99 0.30 -11.40
N LEU A 10 2.21 1.25 -10.86
CA LEU A 10 1.80 2.43 -11.60
C LEU A 10 2.93 3.47 -11.57
N SER A 11 3.18 4.11 -12.72
CA SER A 11 4.19 5.18 -12.79
C SER A 11 3.75 6.43 -12.03
N THR A 12 4.73 7.21 -11.58
CA THR A 12 4.47 8.49 -10.90
C THR A 12 3.67 9.45 -11.78
N ASN A 13 4.02 9.55 -13.06
CA ASN A 13 3.30 10.43 -14.00
C ASN A 13 1.83 10.04 -14.11
N PHE A 14 1.54 8.74 -14.20
CA PHE A 14 0.15 8.26 -14.20
C PHE A 14 -0.61 8.66 -12.93
N LEU A 15 0.04 8.58 -11.76
CA LEU A 15 -0.60 8.95 -10.49
C LEU A 15 -0.88 10.45 -10.41
N VAL A 16 0.03 11.30 -10.92
CA VAL A 16 -0.17 12.75 -11.00
C VAL A 16 -1.34 13.07 -11.94
N GLU A 17 -1.34 12.53 -13.14
CA GLU A 17 -2.43 12.74 -14.11
C GLU A 17 -3.77 12.22 -13.59
N LEU A 18 -3.77 11.07 -12.91
CA LEU A 18 -4.96 10.50 -12.29
C LEU A 18 -5.50 11.41 -11.18
N ARG A 19 -4.62 11.94 -10.31
CA ARG A 19 -5.03 12.88 -9.24
C ARG A 19 -5.64 14.15 -9.85
N ASP A 20 -5.01 14.70 -10.86
CA ASP A 20 -5.51 15.86 -11.58
C ASP A 20 -6.88 15.61 -12.21
N LEU A 21 -7.04 14.48 -12.89
CA LEU A 21 -8.31 14.06 -13.51
C LEU A 21 -9.41 13.95 -12.46
N CYS A 22 -9.12 13.28 -11.35
CA CYS A 22 -10.07 13.10 -10.25
C CYS A 22 -10.47 14.45 -9.65
N THR A 23 -9.50 15.36 -9.43
CA THR A 23 -9.75 16.69 -8.88
C THR A 23 -10.63 17.53 -9.81
N LYS A 24 -10.33 17.54 -11.11
CA LYS A 24 -11.08 18.32 -12.12
C LYS A 24 -12.54 17.86 -12.27
N ASN A 25 -12.80 16.58 -12.00
CA ASN A 25 -14.12 16.00 -12.19
C ASN A 25 -14.88 15.69 -10.87
N ASP A 26 -14.37 16.16 -9.72
CA ASP A 26 -14.91 15.88 -8.38
C ASP A 26 -15.09 14.37 -8.10
N ILE A 27 -14.12 13.57 -8.57
CA ILE A 27 -14.05 12.12 -8.36
C ILE A 27 -13.20 11.83 -7.12
N VAL A 28 -13.69 11.00 -6.23
CA VAL A 28 -12.95 10.56 -5.03
C VAL A 28 -11.87 9.56 -5.44
N LEU A 29 -10.61 9.87 -5.15
CA LEU A 29 -9.48 8.98 -5.40
C LEU A 29 -9.19 8.16 -4.14
N ILE A 30 -9.23 6.85 -4.27
CA ILE A 30 -8.95 5.91 -3.17
C ILE A 30 -7.71 5.10 -3.49
N TYR A 31 -6.73 5.08 -2.57
CA TYR A 31 -5.62 4.15 -2.64
C TYR A 31 -5.84 3.00 -1.65
N ASP A 32 -5.83 1.79 -2.19
CA ASP A 32 -5.84 0.57 -1.39
C ASP A 32 -4.39 0.19 -1.04
N GLU A 33 -3.99 0.51 0.19
CA GLU A 33 -2.68 0.18 0.74
C GLU A 33 -2.75 -0.98 1.76
N VAL A 34 -3.85 -1.73 1.72
CA VAL A 34 -4.06 -2.90 2.60
C VAL A 34 -2.92 -3.90 2.50
N TYR A 35 -2.32 -4.04 1.32
CA TYR A 35 -1.24 -4.99 1.04
C TYR A 35 0.15 -4.36 0.99
N THR A 36 0.25 -3.08 0.66
CA THR A 36 1.50 -2.38 0.34
C THR A 36 1.97 -1.43 1.43
N GLY A 37 1.10 -1.03 2.34
CA GLY A 37 1.40 -0.09 3.41
C GLY A 37 2.30 -0.64 4.52
N TRP A 38 2.64 0.26 5.42
CA TRP A 38 3.41 0.02 6.66
C TRP A 38 4.81 -0.54 6.41
N GLY A 39 5.54 0.09 5.50
CA GLY A 39 6.97 -0.16 5.30
C GLY A 39 7.30 -1.27 4.32
N LYS A 40 6.36 -2.14 3.94
CA LYS A 40 6.62 -3.35 3.17
C LYS A 40 7.36 -3.11 1.85
N THR A 41 7.06 -2.02 1.15
CA THR A 41 7.63 -1.70 -0.17
C THR A 41 8.85 -0.79 -0.13
N GLY A 42 9.33 -0.44 1.08
CA GLY A 42 10.48 0.44 1.26
C GLY A 42 10.11 1.90 1.56
N SER A 43 8.84 2.19 1.82
CA SER A 43 8.34 3.46 2.35
C SER A 43 7.14 3.19 3.25
N LEU A 44 6.76 4.13 4.12
CA LEU A 44 5.68 3.94 5.07
C LEU A 44 4.38 3.54 4.36
N MET A 45 3.97 4.30 3.35
CA MET A 45 2.91 3.93 2.40
C MET A 45 3.53 3.85 1.01
N ASN A 46 3.05 2.92 0.19
CA ASN A 46 3.70 2.68 -1.10
C ASN A 46 3.62 3.88 -2.05
N PHE A 47 2.54 4.67 -2.02
CA PHE A 47 2.45 5.87 -2.84
C PHE A 47 3.51 6.92 -2.49
N MET A 48 4.01 6.95 -1.25
CA MET A 48 5.09 7.84 -0.80
C MET A 48 6.45 7.47 -1.35
N ARG A 49 6.60 6.28 -1.94
CA ARG A 49 7.85 5.75 -2.48
C ARG A 49 8.29 6.41 -3.79
N THR A 50 7.43 7.15 -4.41
CA THR A 50 7.72 7.84 -5.67
C THR A 50 8.66 9.02 -5.42
N SER A 51 9.94 8.68 -5.17
CA SER A 51 11.02 9.63 -4.87
C SER A 51 11.34 10.61 -6.00
N GLU A 52 10.77 10.39 -7.18
CA GLU A 52 10.87 11.32 -8.31
C GLU A 52 10.01 12.57 -8.12
N VAL A 53 9.07 12.52 -7.17
CA VAL A 53 8.30 13.68 -6.71
C VAL A 53 8.91 14.14 -5.39
N GLU A 54 10.12 14.68 -5.47
CA GLU A 54 10.86 15.20 -4.33
C GLU A 54 9.96 16.06 -3.43
N ASN A 55 9.58 15.50 -2.27
CA ASN A 55 8.89 16.18 -1.17
C ASN A 55 7.49 16.79 -1.47
N ASN A 56 6.89 16.54 -2.61
CA ASN A 56 5.55 17.05 -2.92
C ASN A 56 4.52 15.94 -3.15
N PHE A 57 4.14 15.25 -2.07
CA PHE A 57 3.11 14.21 -2.10
C PHE A 57 1.70 14.77 -2.36
N GLU A 58 1.50 16.08 -2.27
CA GLU A 58 0.20 16.71 -2.46
C GLU A 58 -0.41 16.36 -3.82
N ASN A 59 0.42 16.34 -4.87
CA ASN A 59 0.00 16.07 -6.25
C ASN A 59 -0.41 14.60 -6.50
N ILE A 60 -0.24 13.70 -5.54
CA ILE A 60 -0.60 12.28 -5.65
C ILE A 60 -1.34 11.76 -4.43
N THR A 61 -1.60 12.60 -3.42
CA THR A 61 -2.30 12.19 -2.20
C THR A 61 -3.74 11.80 -2.51
N PRO A 62 -4.20 10.60 -2.07
CA PRO A 62 -5.57 10.19 -2.28
C PRO A 62 -6.54 10.95 -1.35
N ASP A 63 -7.82 10.91 -1.69
CA ASP A 63 -8.88 11.38 -0.80
C ASP A 63 -9.16 10.40 0.33
N ILE A 64 -8.98 9.10 0.06
CA ILE A 64 -9.13 8.01 1.03
C ILE A 64 -7.97 7.03 0.86
N LEU A 65 -7.41 6.58 1.97
CA LEU A 65 -6.39 5.54 2.05
C LEU A 65 -6.92 4.38 2.90
N THR A 66 -6.93 3.15 2.36
CA THR A 66 -7.30 1.97 3.14
C THR A 66 -6.08 1.23 3.66
N SER A 67 -6.20 0.62 4.83
CA SER A 67 -5.10 -0.06 5.51
C SER A 67 -5.59 -1.26 6.32
N ALA A 68 -4.77 -2.33 6.35
CA ALA A 68 -5.01 -3.54 7.14
C ALA A 68 -3.70 -4.35 7.26
N LYS A 69 -3.79 -5.64 7.47
CA LYS A 69 -2.67 -6.62 7.49
C LYS A 69 -1.53 -6.18 8.41
N THR A 70 -0.46 -5.59 7.86
CA THR A 70 0.70 -5.11 8.62
C THR A 70 0.31 -4.08 9.69
N LEU A 71 -0.83 -3.37 9.52
CA LEU A 71 -1.38 -2.46 10.52
C LEU A 71 -1.54 -3.14 11.89
N GLY A 72 -1.94 -4.40 11.93
CA GLY A 72 -2.11 -5.17 13.16
C GLY A 72 -0.83 -5.84 13.68
N GLY A 73 0.34 -5.59 13.07
CA GLY A 73 1.63 -6.16 13.49
C GLY A 73 1.67 -7.71 13.47
N GLY A 74 0.76 -8.36 12.74
CA GLY A 74 0.60 -9.82 12.74
C GLY A 74 -0.02 -10.40 14.03
N LYS A 75 -0.51 -9.55 14.93
CA LYS A 75 -1.11 -9.91 16.23
C LYS A 75 -2.58 -9.56 16.31
N ALA A 76 -3.01 -8.43 15.75
CA ALA A 76 -4.39 -7.97 15.78
C ALA A 76 -5.06 -8.06 14.41
N SER A 77 -6.33 -8.47 14.40
CA SER A 77 -7.20 -8.44 13.22
C SER A 77 -7.87 -7.07 13.14
N ILE A 78 -7.18 -6.12 12.54
CA ILE A 78 -7.63 -4.74 12.42
C ILE A 78 -7.49 -4.24 10.98
N SER A 79 -8.44 -3.41 10.58
CA SER A 79 -8.38 -2.60 9.36
C SER A 79 -8.91 -1.21 9.64
N GLY A 80 -8.55 -0.28 8.79
CA GLY A 80 -9.02 1.09 8.91
C GLY A 80 -8.89 1.82 7.57
N TYR A 81 -9.39 3.03 7.55
CA TYR A 81 -9.17 3.96 6.46
C TYR A 81 -8.90 5.36 7.01
N ILE A 82 -8.17 6.14 6.26
CA ILE A 82 -7.92 7.55 6.51
C ILE A 82 -8.60 8.31 5.39
N ALA A 83 -9.48 9.25 5.75
CA ALA A 83 -10.15 10.10 4.79
C ALA A 83 -9.70 11.56 4.95
N SER A 84 -9.66 12.30 3.84
CA SER A 84 -9.43 13.73 3.87
C SER A 84 -10.56 14.43 4.63
N GLU A 85 -10.25 15.58 5.22
CA GLU A 85 -11.26 16.38 5.95
C GLU A 85 -12.45 16.77 5.06
N LYS A 86 -12.21 17.04 3.78
CA LYS A 86 -13.26 17.32 2.77
C LYS A 86 -14.25 16.17 2.69
N ILE A 87 -13.75 14.94 2.56
CA ILE A 87 -14.60 13.74 2.45
C ILE A 87 -15.32 13.46 3.76
N PHE A 88 -14.61 13.56 4.90
CA PHE A 88 -15.19 13.37 6.21
C PHE A 88 -16.35 14.34 6.47
N LYS A 89 -16.15 15.62 6.24
CA LYS A 89 -17.19 16.64 6.40
C LYS A 89 -18.40 16.37 5.52
N LYS A 90 -18.17 16.02 4.24
CA LYS A 90 -19.28 15.72 3.30
C LYS A 90 -20.09 14.48 3.73
N ALA A 91 -19.44 13.46 4.29
CA ALA A 91 -20.10 12.23 4.74
C ALA A 91 -20.87 12.41 6.05
N TYR A 92 -20.37 13.23 6.96
CA TYR A 92 -20.89 13.40 8.33
C TYR A 92 -21.35 14.84 8.61
N GLU A 93 -21.88 15.52 7.61
CA GLU A 93 -22.32 16.91 7.70
C GLU A 93 -23.48 17.10 8.69
N ASN A 94 -24.34 16.07 8.82
CA ASN A 94 -25.51 16.14 9.67
C ASN A 94 -25.42 15.10 10.80
N LEU A 95 -26.04 15.41 11.94
CA LEU A 95 -26.08 14.50 13.09
C LEU A 95 -26.71 13.13 12.76
N LYS A 96 -27.70 13.08 11.86
CA LYS A 96 -28.31 11.83 11.37
C LYS A 96 -27.32 10.90 10.66
N ASP A 97 -26.22 11.44 10.14
CA ASP A 97 -25.22 10.69 9.38
C ASP A 97 -24.16 10.06 10.31
N ALA A 98 -24.19 10.36 11.60
CA ALA A 98 -23.22 9.86 12.60
C ALA A 98 -23.16 8.32 12.68
N THR A 99 -24.19 7.61 12.25
CA THR A 99 -24.28 6.15 12.26
C THR A 99 -24.09 5.49 10.88
N LEU A 100 -23.72 6.25 9.85
CA LEU A 100 -23.49 5.72 8.50
C LEU A 100 -22.45 4.60 8.48
N HIS A 101 -21.42 4.70 9.34
CA HIS A 101 -20.46 3.64 9.55
C HIS A 101 -20.47 3.23 11.02
N SER A 102 -21.24 2.21 11.34
CA SER A 102 -21.37 1.65 12.67
C SER A 102 -21.32 0.14 12.64
N THR A 103 -20.61 -0.47 13.57
CA THR A 103 -20.49 -1.92 13.73
C THR A 103 -20.35 -2.27 15.21
N THR A 104 -20.79 -3.47 15.60
CA THR A 104 -20.64 -4.00 16.96
C THR A 104 -19.18 -3.99 17.43
N TYR A 105 -18.24 -4.17 16.50
CA TYR A 105 -16.80 -4.26 16.77
C TYR A 105 -16.06 -2.93 16.60
N TYR A 106 -16.81 -1.85 16.50
CA TYR A 106 -16.26 -0.51 16.45
C TYR A 106 -15.69 -0.11 17.83
N GLY A 107 -14.41 0.21 17.88
CA GLY A 107 -13.76 0.65 19.12
C GLY A 107 -13.23 -0.46 20.02
N PHE A 108 -12.87 -1.62 19.47
CA PHE A 108 -12.11 -2.64 20.19
C PHE A 108 -10.77 -2.06 20.66
N GLY A 109 -10.59 -1.97 21.99
CA GLY A 109 -9.42 -1.31 22.59
C GLY A 109 -8.13 -2.09 22.39
N GLU A 110 -8.16 -3.42 22.50
CA GLU A 110 -6.99 -4.29 22.43
C GLU A 110 -6.34 -4.27 21.04
N GLU A 111 -7.13 -4.39 19.97
CA GLU A 111 -6.64 -4.32 18.61
C GLU A 111 -6.06 -2.95 18.29
N THR A 112 -6.68 -1.89 18.80
CA THR A 112 -6.21 -0.51 18.59
C THR A 112 -4.87 -0.26 19.26
N VAL A 113 -4.69 -0.72 20.50
CA VAL A 113 -3.42 -0.62 21.23
C VAL A 113 -2.33 -1.44 20.55
N THR A 114 -2.67 -2.65 20.10
CA THR A 114 -1.73 -3.51 19.35
C THR A 114 -1.32 -2.87 18.03
N ALA A 115 -2.25 -2.27 17.30
CA ALA A 115 -1.96 -1.56 16.07
C ALA A 115 -1.09 -0.32 16.30
N LEU A 116 -1.34 0.44 17.37
CA LEU A 116 -0.53 1.60 17.73
C LEU A 116 0.92 1.18 18.00
N GLU A 117 1.13 0.12 18.76
CA GLU A 117 2.47 -0.42 19.02
C GLU A 117 3.14 -0.94 17.75
N ALA A 118 2.39 -1.59 16.86
CA ALA A 118 2.91 -2.02 15.56
C ALA A 118 3.35 -0.83 14.69
N ILE A 119 2.58 0.25 14.68
CA ILE A 119 2.93 1.48 13.97
C ILE A 119 4.20 2.11 14.56
N ASN A 120 4.26 2.24 15.89
CA ASN A 120 5.42 2.78 16.59
C ASN A 120 6.69 1.98 16.24
N THR A 121 6.62 0.64 16.34
CA THR A 121 7.73 -0.25 15.98
C THR A 121 8.19 -0.04 14.53
N VAL A 122 7.26 0.02 13.58
CA VAL A 122 7.58 0.25 12.15
C VAL A 122 8.32 1.58 11.95
N VAL A 123 7.91 2.62 12.67
CA VAL A 123 8.49 3.96 12.53
C VAL A 123 9.81 4.06 13.29
N GLU A 124 9.86 3.65 14.56
CA GLU A 124 11.03 3.80 15.44
C GLU A 124 12.19 2.92 15.00
N GLU A 125 11.92 1.70 14.55
CA GLU A 125 12.94 0.78 14.03
C GLU A 125 13.23 1.00 12.54
N ASN A 126 12.59 1.98 11.90
CA ASN A 126 12.77 2.32 10.48
C ASN A 126 12.62 1.12 9.54
N HIS A 127 11.56 0.33 9.73
CA HIS A 127 11.27 -0.84 8.90
C HIS A 127 11.20 -0.55 7.39
N PRO A 128 10.76 0.63 6.91
CA PRO A 128 10.83 0.97 5.49
C PRO A 128 12.26 0.86 4.91
N GLU A 129 13.26 1.36 5.61
CA GLU A 129 14.65 1.28 5.13
C GLU A 129 15.19 -0.15 5.18
N ILE A 130 14.83 -0.92 6.22
CA ILE A 130 15.18 -2.34 6.31
C ILE A 130 14.56 -3.09 5.11
N ALA A 131 13.28 -2.86 4.82
CA ALA A 131 12.58 -3.47 3.70
C ALA A 131 13.21 -3.10 2.35
N LYS A 132 13.64 -1.85 2.18
CA LYS A 132 14.33 -1.38 0.98
C LYS A 132 15.67 -2.10 0.77
N ASN A 133 16.48 -2.18 1.83
CA ASN A 133 17.79 -2.81 1.77
C ASN A 133 17.70 -4.33 1.49
N MET A 134 16.81 -5.02 2.20
CA MET A 134 16.55 -6.43 1.94
C MET A 134 15.92 -6.65 0.55
N GLY A 135 15.07 -5.74 0.11
CA GLY A 135 14.48 -5.75 -1.21
C GLY A 135 15.50 -5.69 -2.35
N ASN A 136 16.57 -4.93 -2.18
CA ASN A 136 17.67 -4.88 -3.16
C ASN A 136 18.37 -6.25 -3.30
N ILE A 137 18.53 -6.98 -2.19
CA ILE A 137 19.10 -8.35 -2.21
C ILE A 137 18.13 -9.31 -2.92
N ILE A 138 16.82 -9.22 -2.61
CA ILE A 138 15.79 -10.05 -3.25
C ILE A 138 15.77 -9.76 -4.75
N ALA A 139 15.79 -8.50 -5.16
CA ALA A 139 15.80 -8.09 -6.56
C ALA A 139 16.98 -8.73 -7.33
N SER A 140 18.20 -8.56 -6.80
CA SER A 140 19.40 -9.15 -7.42
C SER A 140 19.29 -10.65 -7.56
N LYS A 141 18.89 -11.36 -6.48
CA LYS A 141 18.76 -12.82 -6.53
C LYS A 141 17.64 -13.29 -7.43
N SER A 142 16.59 -12.53 -7.59
CA SER A 142 15.48 -12.85 -8.47
C SER A 142 15.85 -12.66 -9.96
N GLU A 143 16.65 -11.64 -10.27
CA GLU A 143 17.19 -11.49 -11.62
C GLU A 143 18.21 -12.59 -11.94
N ASP A 144 19.11 -12.97 -11.01
CA ASP A 144 20.00 -14.12 -11.16
C ASP A 144 19.21 -15.41 -11.51
N LEU A 145 18.06 -15.62 -10.84
CA LEU A 145 17.18 -16.75 -11.13
C LEU A 145 16.53 -16.68 -12.50
N LYS A 146 16.07 -15.50 -12.91
CA LYS A 146 15.47 -15.27 -14.23
C LYS A 146 16.48 -15.52 -15.35
N GLU A 147 17.72 -15.07 -15.18
CA GLU A 147 18.81 -15.33 -16.11
C GLU A 147 19.18 -16.82 -16.17
N LYS A 148 19.16 -17.51 -15.02
CA LYS A 148 19.51 -18.94 -14.93
C LYS A 148 18.42 -19.86 -15.52
N TYR A 149 17.15 -19.45 -15.45
CA TYR A 149 16.00 -20.24 -15.87
C TYR A 149 15.08 -19.47 -16.83
N PRO A 150 15.60 -18.97 -17.94
CA PRO A 150 14.83 -18.11 -18.85
C PRO A 150 13.69 -18.84 -19.55
N GLU A 151 13.72 -20.20 -19.60
CA GLU A 151 12.64 -21.02 -20.11
C GLU A 151 11.45 -21.14 -19.15
N LEU A 152 11.67 -20.93 -17.86
CA LEU A 152 10.64 -21.05 -16.81
C LEU A 152 10.10 -19.70 -16.36
N ILE A 153 10.98 -18.73 -16.17
CA ILE A 153 10.66 -17.43 -15.59
C ILE A 153 10.50 -16.40 -16.71
N ALA A 154 9.29 -15.83 -16.79
CA ALA A 154 8.98 -14.77 -17.75
C ALA A 154 9.41 -13.39 -17.21
N ASP A 155 9.18 -13.15 -15.92
CA ASP A 155 9.44 -11.84 -15.31
C ASP A 155 9.58 -11.93 -13.79
N VAL A 156 10.20 -10.91 -13.20
CA VAL A 156 10.27 -10.70 -11.74
C VAL A 156 9.76 -9.31 -11.43
N ARG A 157 8.85 -9.18 -10.48
CA ARG A 157 8.19 -7.92 -10.15
C ARG A 157 8.14 -7.70 -8.66
N GLY A 158 8.28 -6.47 -8.24
CA GLY A 158 8.13 -6.13 -6.84
C GLY A 158 9.06 -5.03 -6.35
N LYS A 159 8.88 -4.69 -5.08
CA LYS A 159 9.69 -3.69 -4.36
C LYS A 159 9.72 -4.01 -2.87
N GLY A 160 10.82 -3.63 -2.21
CA GLY A 160 11.02 -3.91 -0.80
C GLY A 160 10.92 -5.41 -0.52
N LEU A 161 10.00 -5.79 0.35
CA LEU A 161 9.72 -7.19 0.69
C LEU A 161 8.50 -7.76 -0.04
N LEU A 162 8.03 -7.09 -1.07
CA LEU A 162 6.88 -7.51 -1.88
C LEU A 162 7.36 -7.88 -3.28
N TYR A 163 7.56 -9.19 -3.53
CA TYR A 163 8.04 -9.73 -4.80
C TYR A 163 7.17 -10.86 -5.32
N GLY A 164 7.12 -10.99 -6.64
CA GLY A 164 6.50 -12.10 -7.34
C GLY A 164 7.36 -12.55 -8.52
N ILE A 165 7.40 -13.86 -8.73
CA ILE A 165 8.01 -14.49 -9.92
C ILE A 165 6.88 -14.82 -10.87
N VAL A 166 6.97 -14.33 -12.11
CA VAL A 166 6.02 -14.62 -13.18
C VAL A 166 6.57 -15.78 -14.00
N PHE A 167 5.87 -16.89 -13.97
CA PHE A 167 6.22 -18.04 -14.80
C PHE A 167 5.64 -17.90 -16.22
N LYS A 168 6.25 -18.57 -17.19
CA LYS A 168 5.72 -18.64 -18.55
C LYS A 168 4.42 -19.46 -18.56
N ALA A 169 3.45 -19.02 -19.38
CA ALA A 169 2.10 -19.59 -19.38
C ALA A 169 2.03 -21.07 -19.84
N GLU A 170 3.07 -21.55 -20.52
CA GLU A 170 3.17 -22.94 -20.99
C GLU A 170 3.51 -23.95 -19.88
N LEU A 171 3.87 -23.46 -18.69
CA LEU A 171 4.08 -24.30 -17.52
C LEU A 171 2.74 -24.64 -16.89
N ASN A 172 2.22 -25.84 -17.14
CA ASN A 172 1.14 -26.44 -16.38
C ASN A 172 1.67 -26.75 -14.97
N LEU A 173 1.74 -25.73 -14.14
CA LEU A 173 1.93 -25.91 -12.69
C LEU A 173 0.61 -26.41 -12.11
N ILE A 174 0.53 -27.73 -11.88
CA ILE A 174 -0.59 -28.39 -11.19
C ILE A 174 -0.64 -27.95 -9.75
#